data_7b04a6fee8e013e478621cd6f6a1cb56
#
_entry.id   7b04a6fee8e013e478621cd6f6a1cb56
#
_cell.length_a   1.000
_cell.length_b   1.000
_cell.length_c   1.000
_cell.angle_alpha   90.00
_cell.angle_beta   90.00
_cell.angle_gamma   90.00
#
_symmetry.space_group_name_H-M   'P 1'
#
loop_
_entity.id
_entity.type
_entity.pdbx_description
1 polymer ?
#
loop_
_entity_poly.entity_id
_entity_poly.type
_entity_poly.pdbx_seq_one_letter_code
_entity_poly.pdbx_strand_id
1 'polypeptide(L)'
;MKKIAKCIGILYFSPTNTTKKICNAIALGMGAKDPKDLNITIPDFRAKLTSNPNAILDNIDHLIIGAPVYSGKLPIPVIDCLKSISGNEKKCTAVVVYGNRDYGIALYHMVEILSNNNFNVLAAGTFIGQHSYSDIIPVAIGRPDKTDLEKAYNFGSESLNTYNFLSLEDIPVQRDMFSESESYNPIQPVFISEKCTHCRICSKRCPMNIISAETGNWVNKEAMKQCIGCMACVSNCKDKARFVRANFGKRLILKYILKKASVQRQEPLTIFH
;
A
#
# COMPACT_ATOMS: atom_id res chain seq x y z
N MET A 1 -27.51 -17.25 -7.43
CA MET A 1 -27.73 -15.91 -6.79
C MET A 1 -26.38 -15.38 -6.33
N LYS A 2 -25.93 -14.21 -6.79
CA LYS A 2 -24.68 -13.57 -6.28
C LYS A 2 -24.85 -13.31 -4.78
N LYS A 3 -23.97 -13.85 -3.95
CA LYS A 3 -23.91 -13.55 -2.52
C LYS A 3 -23.40 -12.10 -2.38
N ILE A 4 -24.27 -11.16 -2.10
CA ILE A 4 -23.86 -9.77 -1.80
C ILE A 4 -23.39 -9.76 -0.34
N ALA A 5 -22.13 -9.39 -0.10
CA ALA A 5 -21.68 -9.07 1.25
C ALA A 5 -22.44 -7.84 1.73
N LYS A 6 -23.10 -7.92 2.89
CA LYS A 6 -23.95 -6.82 3.40
C LYS A 6 -23.13 -5.60 3.81
N CYS A 7 -21.95 -5.83 4.38
CA CYS A 7 -21.02 -4.78 4.79
C CYS A 7 -19.59 -5.11 4.36
N ILE A 8 -19.02 -4.30 3.47
CA ILE A 8 -17.64 -4.43 3.02
C ILE A 8 -16.79 -3.35 3.71
N GLY A 9 -15.67 -3.77 4.31
CA GLY A 9 -14.65 -2.89 4.84
C GLY A 9 -13.43 -2.83 3.93
N ILE A 10 -12.79 -1.67 3.86
CA ILE A 10 -11.53 -1.48 3.15
C ILE A 10 -10.48 -1.05 4.17
N LEU A 11 -9.63 -1.99 4.60
CA LEU A 11 -8.47 -1.74 5.45
C LEU A 11 -7.26 -1.48 4.57
N TYR A 12 -6.73 -0.27 4.58
CA TYR A 12 -5.67 0.07 3.65
C TYR A 12 -4.60 1.00 4.21
N PHE A 13 -3.38 0.82 3.71
CA PHE A 13 -2.28 1.75 3.83
C PHE A 13 -2.00 2.40 2.48
N SER A 14 -2.20 3.72 2.33
CA SER A 14 -2.11 4.38 1.02
C SER A 14 -1.61 5.82 1.10
N PRO A 15 -0.30 6.05 1.34
CA PRO A 15 0.27 7.38 1.49
C PRO A 15 0.07 8.31 0.27
N THR A 16 0.00 7.74 -0.94
CA THR A 16 -0.17 8.46 -2.22
C THR A 16 -1.50 8.18 -2.92
N ASN A 17 -2.47 7.57 -2.21
CA ASN A 17 -3.81 7.23 -2.68
C ASN A 17 -3.90 6.16 -3.80
N THR A 18 -2.83 5.58 -4.29
CA THR A 18 -2.88 4.56 -5.35
C THR A 18 -3.52 3.27 -4.85
N THR A 19 -3.12 2.74 -3.70
CA THR A 19 -3.72 1.56 -3.08
C THR A 19 -5.20 1.78 -2.77
N LYS A 20 -5.56 2.94 -2.21
CA LYS A 20 -6.96 3.30 -1.94
C LYS A 20 -7.83 3.23 -3.18
N LYS A 21 -7.35 3.76 -4.32
CA LYS A 21 -8.09 3.74 -5.59
C LYS A 21 -8.38 2.31 -6.05
N ILE A 22 -7.40 1.42 -5.99
CA ILE A 22 -7.55 0.01 -6.35
C ILE A 22 -8.55 -0.68 -5.41
N CYS A 23 -8.39 -0.55 -4.09
CA CYS A 23 -9.29 -1.18 -3.12
C CYS A 23 -10.75 -0.69 -3.26
N ASN A 24 -10.95 0.60 -3.56
CA ASN A 24 -12.28 1.14 -3.84
C ASN A 24 -12.90 0.52 -5.10
N ALA A 25 -12.12 0.36 -6.17
CA ALA A 25 -12.62 -0.27 -7.39
C ALA A 25 -13.01 -1.74 -7.15
N ILE A 26 -12.21 -2.47 -6.35
CA ILE A 26 -12.53 -3.84 -5.91
C ILE A 26 -13.84 -3.86 -5.12
N ALA A 27 -14.01 -2.95 -4.15
CA ALA A 27 -15.22 -2.86 -3.34
C ALA A 27 -16.47 -2.58 -4.19
N LEU A 28 -16.36 -1.67 -5.17
CA LEU A 28 -17.42 -1.41 -6.14
C LEU A 28 -17.76 -2.65 -6.97
N GLY A 29 -16.75 -3.42 -7.40
CA GLY A 29 -16.93 -4.70 -8.08
C GLY A 29 -17.64 -5.74 -7.23
N MET A 30 -17.42 -5.74 -5.92
CA MET A 30 -18.16 -6.55 -4.95
C MET A 30 -19.59 -6.07 -4.70
N GLY A 31 -20.00 -4.94 -5.30
CA GLY A 31 -21.32 -4.36 -5.13
C GLY A 31 -21.48 -3.45 -3.91
N ALA A 32 -20.37 -3.03 -3.27
CA ALA A 32 -20.41 -2.09 -2.16
C ALA A 32 -20.88 -0.72 -2.65
N LYS A 33 -21.93 -0.18 -2.02
CA LYS A 33 -22.39 1.20 -2.27
C LYS A 33 -21.67 2.21 -1.40
N ASP A 34 -21.38 1.82 -0.16
CA ASP A 34 -20.70 2.64 0.86
C ASP A 34 -19.78 1.75 1.70
N PRO A 35 -18.57 1.41 1.20
CA PRO A 35 -17.64 0.57 1.94
C PRO A 35 -17.07 1.31 3.14
N LYS A 36 -16.92 0.62 4.27
CA LYS A 36 -16.33 1.18 5.48
C LYS A 36 -14.85 1.50 5.26
N ASP A 37 -14.48 2.76 5.31
CA ASP A 37 -13.11 3.27 5.10
C ASP A 37 -12.25 3.10 6.37
N LEU A 38 -11.29 2.18 6.35
CA LEU A 38 -10.40 1.87 7.45
C LEU A 38 -8.95 2.24 7.07
N ASN A 39 -8.64 3.53 7.17
CA ASN A 39 -7.36 4.08 6.70
C ASN A 39 -6.24 3.98 7.75
N ILE A 40 -5.48 2.89 7.74
CA ILE A 40 -4.32 2.70 8.64
C ILE A 40 -3.06 3.51 8.23
N THR A 41 -3.15 4.31 7.16
CA THR A 41 -2.10 5.30 6.86
C THR A 41 -2.06 6.38 7.93
N ILE A 42 -3.20 6.67 8.56
CA ILE A 42 -3.34 7.63 9.66
C ILE A 42 -2.89 6.96 10.95
N PRO A 43 -1.81 7.44 11.62
CA PRO A 43 -1.26 6.79 12.81
C PRO A 43 -2.27 6.65 13.95
N ASP A 44 -3.06 7.69 14.23
CA ASP A 44 -4.05 7.66 15.31
C ASP A 44 -5.16 6.64 15.06
N PHE A 45 -5.64 6.53 13.80
CA PHE A 45 -6.61 5.50 13.44
C PHE A 45 -6.00 4.10 13.56
N ARG A 46 -4.75 3.92 13.11
CA ARG A 46 -4.02 2.65 13.22
C ARG A 46 -3.88 2.24 14.69
N ALA A 47 -3.46 3.16 15.58
CA ALA A 47 -3.38 2.89 17.02
C ALA A 47 -4.73 2.50 17.62
N LYS A 48 -5.82 3.20 17.24
CA LYS A 48 -7.17 2.87 17.68
C LYS A 48 -7.61 1.48 17.22
N LEU A 49 -7.31 1.10 15.96
CA LEU A 49 -7.65 -0.21 15.43
C LEU A 49 -6.92 -1.32 16.20
N THR A 50 -5.61 -1.17 16.43
CA THR A 50 -4.79 -2.19 17.10
C THR A 50 -5.13 -2.34 18.58
N SER A 51 -5.62 -1.27 19.24
CA SER A 51 -6.04 -1.33 20.65
C SER A 51 -7.43 -1.96 20.86
N ASN A 52 -8.33 -1.86 19.86
CA ASN A 52 -9.67 -2.44 19.95
C ASN A 52 -10.16 -2.88 18.55
N PRO A 53 -9.60 -3.96 17.98
CA PRO A 53 -9.91 -4.41 16.63
C PRO A 53 -11.37 -4.85 16.49
N ASN A 54 -11.94 -5.55 17.47
CA ASN A 54 -13.29 -6.09 17.39
C ASN A 54 -14.34 -4.98 17.26
N ALA A 55 -14.25 -3.91 18.05
CA ALA A 55 -15.18 -2.77 17.95
C ALA A 55 -15.22 -2.13 16.53
N ILE A 56 -14.16 -2.31 15.74
CA ILE A 56 -14.06 -1.73 14.40
C ILE A 56 -14.43 -2.76 13.33
N LEU A 57 -14.07 -4.03 13.52
CA LEU A 57 -14.18 -5.08 12.50
C LEU A 57 -15.45 -5.93 12.61
N ASP A 58 -16.11 -6.03 13.78
CA ASP A 58 -17.21 -7.00 14.01
C ASP A 58 -18.36 -6.91 13.01
N ASN A 59 -18.72 -5.70 12.60
CA ASN A 59 -19.83 -5.46 11.68
C ASN A 59 -19.43 -5.51 10.19
N ILE A 60 -18.29 -6.11 9.86
CA ILE A 60 -17.79 -6.23 8.50
C ILE A 60 -17.88 -7.69 8.07
N ASP A 61 -18.63 -7.97 7.00
CA ASP A 61 -18.79 -9.32 6.45
C ASP A 61 -17.60 -9.74 5.59
N HIS A 62 -16.98 -8.79 4.89
CA HIS A 62 -15.83 -9.02 4.02
C HIS A 62 -14.86 -7.84 4.10
N LEU A 63 -13.58 -8.12 4.32
CA LEU A 63 -12.55 -7.12 4.46
C LEU A 63 -11.60 -7.13 3.24
N ILE A 64 -11.52 -6.03 2.52
CA ILE A 64 -10.47 -5.81 1.52
C ILE A 64 -9.26 -5.22 2.25
N ILE A 65 -8.11 -5.89 2.16
CA ILE A 65 -6.89 -5.47 2.85
C ILE A 65 -5.85 -5.07 1.81
N GLY A 66 -5.51 -3.77 1.77
CA GLY A 66 -4.65 -3.21 0.74
C GLY A 66 -3.39 -2.53 1.26
N ALA A 67 -2.23 -2.85 0.66
CA ALA A 67 -0.96 -2.20 0.98
C ALA A 67 -0.11 -1.91 -0.26
N PRO A 68 0.75 -0.87 -0.24
CA PRO A 68 1.77 -0.68 -1.27
C PRO A 68 2.93 -1.63 -1.04
N VAL A 69 3.70 -1.85 -2.10
CA VAL A 69 4.96 -2.61 -2.04
C VAL A 69 6.13 -1.64 -2.03
N TYR A 70 7.02 -1.78 -1.04
CA TYR A 70 8.28 -1.05 -0.96
C TYR A 70 9.45 -2.04 -0.93
N SER A 71 10.32 -1.98 -1.95
CA SER A 71 11.44 -2.91 -2.13
C SER A 71 11.02 -4.40 -2.07
N GLY A 72 9.93 -4.76 -2.74
CA GLY A 72 9.43 -6.13 -2.78
C GLY A 72 8.75 -6.61 -1.49
N LYS A 73 8.52 -5.74 -0.50
CA LYS A 73 8.00 -6.08 0.84
C LYS A 73 6.82 -5.20 1.23
N LEU A 74 6.08 -5.65 2.25
CA LEU A 74 5.10 -4.81 2.93
C LEU A 74 5.80 -3.73 3.77
N PRO A 75 5.22 -2.52 3.89
CA PRO A 75 5.69 -1.51 4.83
C PRO A 75 5.57 -1.99 6.29
N ILE A 76 6.57 -1.67 7.12
CA ILE A 76 6.58 -2.05 8.55
C ILE A 76 5.27 -1.69 9.27
N PRO A 77 4.69 -0.47 9.12
CA PRO A 77 3.43 -0.14 9.78
C PRO A 77 2.24 -1.03 9.39
N VAL A 78 2.27 -1.64 8.20
CA VAL A 78 1.26 -2.60 7.76
C VAL A 78 1.47 -3.94 8.45
N ILE A 79 2.72 -4.43 8.47
CA ILE A 79 3.09 -5.69 9.13
C ILE A 79 2.69 -5.65 10.60
N ASP A 80 3.09 -4.60 11.33
CA ASP A 80 2.80 -4.44 12.74
C ASP A 80 1.30 -4.37 13.02
N CYS A 81 0.56 -3.63 12.19
CA CYS A 81 -0.89 -3.53 12.30
C CYS A 81 -1.58 -4.88 12.06
N LEU A 82 -1.23 -5.58 10.99
CA LEU A 82 -1.87 -6.86 10.65
C LEU A 82 -1.53 -7.95 11.67
N LYS A 83 -0.31 -7.97 12.21
CA LYS A 83 0.07 -8.92 13.27
C LYS A 83 -0.65 -8.69 14.60
N SER A 84 -1.15 -7.48 14.85
CA SER A 84 -1.82 -7.11 16.12
C SER A 84 -3.34 -7.25 16.10
N ILE A 85 -3.95 -7.63 14.98
CA ILE A 85 -5.40 -7.82 14.85
C ILE A 85 -5.74 -9.28 14.55
N SER A 86 -6.83 -9.81 15.13
CA SER A 86 -7.37 -11.13 14.80
C SER A 86 -8.51 -11.01 13.80
N GLY A 87 -8.54 -11.94 12.84
CA GLY A 87 -9.61 -12.02 11.86
C GLY A 87 -10.88 -12.65 12.39
N ASN A 88 -10.80 -13.52 13.41
CA ASN A 88 -11.93 -14.30 13.90
C ASN A 88 -12.70 -14.97 12.76
N GLU A 89 -11.99 -15.67 11.87
CA GLU A 89 -12.49 -16.32 10.65
C GLU A 89 -13.13 -15.36 9.61
N LYS A 90 -12.87 -14.07 9.72
CA LYS A 90 -13.40 -13.06 8.81
C LYS A 90 -12.87 -13.30 7.39
N LYS A 91 -13.79 -13.31 6.43
CA LYS A 91 -13.45 -13.37 5.01
C LYS A 91 -12.71 -12.13 4.56
N CYS A 92 -11.63 -12.31 3.80
CA CYS A 92 -10.90 -11.18 3.27
C CYS A 92 -10.36 -11.40 1.85
N THR A 93 -9.99 -10.27 1.23
CA THR A 93 -9.29 -10.21 -0.05
C THR A 93 -7.98 -9.46 0.17
N ALA A 94 -6.85 -10.10 -0.13
CA ALA A 94 -5.51 -9.53 0.04
C ALA A 94 -5.05 -8.82 -1.22
N VAL A 95 -4.61 -7.55 -1.10
CA VAL A 95 -4.26 -6.71 -2.25
C VAL A 95 -2.95 -5.99 -2.01
N VAL A 96 -1.98 -6.16 -2.92
CA VAL A 96 -0.78 -5.33 -2.92
C VAL A 96 -0.68 -4.49 -4.19
N VAL A 97 -0.19 -3.24 -4.04
CA VAL A 97 -0.04 -2.31 -5.16
C VAL A 97 1.42 -1.91 -5.29
N TYR A 98 2.00 -2.18 -6.45
CA TYR A 98 3.42 -1.95 -6.70
C TYR A 98 3.68 -1.01 -7.88
N GLY A 99 4.89 -0.48 -7.95
CA GLY A 99 5.29 0.53 -8.94
C GLY A 99 5.77 -0.04 -10.27
N ASN A 100 5.04 -1.00 -10.88
CA ASN A 100 5.31 -1.57 -12.21
C ASN A 100 6.64 -2.32 -12.36
N ARG A 101 7.42 -2.50 -11.27
CA ARG A 101 8.71 -3.19 -11.32
C ARG A 101 8.55 -4.64 -10.88
N ASP A 102 8.25 -4.82 -9.61
CA ASP A 102 8.24 -6.10 -8.92
C ASP A 102 7.45 -5.99 -7.63
N TYR A 103 6.67 -7.02 -7.26
CA TYR A 103 5.97 -7.07 -5.99
C TYR A 103 6.68 -7.94 -4.94
N GLY A 104 7.76 -8.65 -5.33
CA GLY A 104 8.60 -9.45 -4.45
C GLY A 104 7.82 -10.50 -3.66
N ILE A 105 8.02 -10.49 -2.36
CA ILE A 105 7.33 -11.38 -1.41
C ILE A 105 6.11 -10.72 -0.76
N ALA A 106 5.75 -9.49 -1.13
CA ALA A 106 4.77 -8.69 -0.39
C ALA A 106 3.38 -9.35 -0.33
N LEU A 107 2.89 -9.96 -1.42
CA LEU A 107 1.60 -10.63 -1.42
C LEU A 107 1.64 -11.90 -0.57
N TYR A 108 2.67 -12.72 -0.73
CA TYR A 108 2.88 -13.92 0.08
C TYR A 108 2.92 -13.59 1.57
N HIS A 109 3.73 -12.61 1.96
CA HIS A 109 3.84 -12.19 3.36
C HIS A 109 2.52 -11.62 3.92
N MET A 110 1.73 -10.93 3.08
CA MET A 110 0.40 -10.46 3.49
C MET A 110 -0.53 -11.64 3.79
N VAL A 111 -0.63 -12.60 2.88
CA VAL A 111 -1.48 -13.79 3.03
C VAL A 111 -1.02 -14.63 4.23
N GLU A 112 0.29 -14.80 4.42
CA GLU A 112 0.86 -15.51 5.57
C GLU A 112 0.44 -14.87 6.90
N ILE A 113 0.59 -13.54 7.04
CA ILE A 113 0.18 -12.83 8.27
C ILE A 113 -1.33 -12.97 8.49
N LEU A 114 -2.15 -12.82 7.44
CA LEU A 114 -3.60 -12.91 7.54
C LEU A 114 -4.05 -14.31 7.97
N SER A 115 -3.52 -15.35 7.35
CA SER A 115 -3.83 -16.75 7.70
C SER A 115 -3.41 -17.06 9.13
N ASN A 116 -2.22 -16.63 9.55
CA ASN A 116 -1.73 -16.84 10.93
C ASN A 116 -2.57 -16.08 11.98
N ASN A 117 -3.29 -15.04 11.56
CA ASN A 117 -4.18 -14.26 12.43
C ASN A 117 -5.67 -14.60 12.24
N ASN A 118 -5.99 -15.80 11.79
CA ASN A 118 -7.35 -16.32 11.64
C ASN A 118 -8.23 -15.48 10.70
N PHE A 119 -7.67 -14.96 9.60
CA PHE A 119 -8.46 -14.46 8.47
C PHE A 119 -8.62 -15.57 7.42
N ASN A 120 -9.80 -15.63 6.83
CA ASN A 120 -10.11 -16.52 5.71
C ASN A 120 -9.88 -15.78 4.38
N VAL A 121 -8.71 -15.97 3.77
CA VAL A 121 -8.34 -15.30 2.52
C VAL A 121 -9.04 -15.99 1.34
N LEU A 122 -10.00 -15.31 0.71
CA LEU A 122 -10.76 -15.85 -0.44
C LEU A 122 -10.12 -15.54 -1.78
N ALA A 123 -9.46 -14.39 -1.88
CA ALA A 123 -8.81 -13.95 -3.10
C ALA A 123 -7.57 -13.11 -2.77
N ALA A 124 -6.60 -13.14 -3.66
CA ALA A 124 -5.39 -12.33 -3.55
C ALA A 124 -5.03 -11.71 -4.89
N GLY A 125 -4.45 -10.49 -4.88
CA GLY A 125 -4.07 -9.84 -6.14
C GLY A 125 -2.98 -8.80 -6.01
N THR A 126 -2.22 -8.67 -7.11
CA THR A 126 -1.24 -7.61 -7.28
C THR A 126 -1.73 -6.62 -8.31
N PHE A 127 -1.65 -5.33 -8.01
CA PHE A 127 -2.07 -4.27 -8.94
C PHE A 127 -0.98 -3.22 -9.10
N ILE A 128 -1.10 -2.40 -10.12
CA ILE A 128 -0.08 -1.43 -10.45
C ILE A 128 -0.52 -0.01 -10.05
N GLY A 129 0.39 0.70 -9.41
CA GLY A 129 0.27 2.13 -9.13
C GLY A 129 1.51 2.89 -9.61
N GLN A 130 1.43 4.21 -9.61
CA GLN A 130 2.58 5.04 -9.93
C GLN A 130 3.74 4.76 -8.96
N HIS A 131 4.94 4.59 -9.51
CA HIS A 131 6.14 4.32 -8.70
C HIS A 131 6.50 5.51 -7.81
N SER A 132 6.90 5.27 -6.55
CA SER A 132 7.22 6.32 -5.57
C SER A 132 8.34 7.27 -6.04
N TYR A 133 9.23 6.80 -6.91
CA TYR A 133 10.35 7.60 -7.45
C TYR A 133 10.11 8.08 -8.89
N SER A 134 8.86 8.18 -9.34
CA SER A 134 8.52 8.63 -10.70
C SER A 134 8.99 10.06 -10.98
N ASP A 135 9.19 10.89 -9.96
CA ASP A 135 9.78 12.25 -10.11
C ASP A 135 11.28 12.19 -10.48
N ILE A 136 11.97 11.07 -10.25
CA ILE A 136 13.38 10.88 -10.64
C ILE A 136 13.48 10.14 -11.96
N ILE A 137 12.77 9.02 -12.08
CA ILE A 137 12.69 8.16 -13.26
C ILE A 137 11.22 7.88 -13.56
N PRO A 138 10.69 8.30 -14.71
CA PRO A 138 9.29 8.11 -15.07
C PRO A 138 8.92 6.62 -15.14
N VAL A 139 8.12 6.13 -14.19
CA VAL A 139 7.63 4.74 -14.16
C VAL A 139 6.17 4.72 -13.74
N ALA A 140 5.32 4.12 -14.55
CA ALA A 140 3.89 3.96 -14.31
C ALA A 140 3.17 5.27 -13.95
N ILE A 141 3.56 6.38 -14.60
CA ILE A 141 2.94 7.69 -14.38
C ILE A 141 1.44 7.60 -14.69
N GLY A 142 0.63 8.17 -13.80
CA GLY A 142 -0.82 8.21 -13.94
C GLY A 142 -1.56 6.92 -13.58
N ARG A 143 -0.83 5.84 -13.21
CA ARG A 143 -1.46 4.60 -12.76
C ARG A 143 -1.81 4.67 -11.25
N PRO A 144 -2.92 3.98 -10.82
CA PRO A 144 -3.83 3.19 -11.65
C PRO A 144 -4.65 4.06 -12.61
N ASP A 145 -4.68 3.69 -13.88
CA ASP A 145 -5.51 4.29 -14.92
C ASP A 145 -6.89 3.61 -15.02
N LYS A 146 -7.70 4.01 -16.01
CA LYS A 146 -9.05 3.46 -16.19
C LYS A 146 -9.04 1.94 -16.38
N THR A 147 -8.10 1.42 -17.17
CA THR A 147 -7.96 -0.03 -17.42
C THR A 147 -7.57 -0.78 -16.15
N ASP A 148 -6.68 -0.21 -15.33
CA ASP A 148 -6.29 -0.80 -14.06
C ASP A 148 -7.49 -0.87 -13.09
N LEU A 149 -8.28 0.19 -13.04
CA LEU A 149 -9.47 0.26 -12.19
C LEU A 149 -10.58 -0.69 -12.66
N GLU A 150 -10.74 -0.86 -13.97
CA GLU A 150 -11.67 -1.83 -14.54
C GLU A 150 -11.27 -3.27 -14.18
N LYS A 151 -9.97 -3.62 -14.28
CA LYS A 151 -9.46 -4.92 -13.85
C LYS A 151 -9.65 -5.15 -12.35
N ALA A 152 -9.44 -4.11 -11.54
CA ALA A 152 -9.68 -4.18 -10.10
C ALA A 152 -11.18 -4.38 -9.79
N TYR A 153 -12.07 -3.72 -10.51
CA TYR A 153 -13.51 -3.92 -10.41
C TYR A 153 -13.92 -5.36 -10.75
N ASN A 154 -13.44 -5.89 -11.87
CA ASN A 154 -13.71 -7.27 -12.30
C ASN A 154 -13.21 -8.28 -11.28
N PHE A 155 -11.99 -8.11 -10.76
CA PHE A 155 -11.44 -8.91 -9.67
C PHE A 155 -12.36 -8.90 -8.44
N GLY A 156 -12.88 -7.74 -8.05
CA GLY A 156 -13.86 -7.64 -6.96
C GLY A 156 -15.14 -8.42 -7.23
N SER A 157 -15.68 -8.34 -8.45
CA SER A 157 -16.88 -9.07 -8.86
C SER A 157 -16.67 -10.59 -8.84
N GLU A 158 -15.49 -11.07 -9.23
CA GLU A 158 -15.14 -12.49 -9.31
C GLU A 158 -14.86 -13.05 -7.91
N SER A 159 -14.19 -12.30 -7.04
CA SER A 159 -13.80 -12.75 -5.70
C SER A 159 -14.98 -13.08 -4.78
N LEU A 160 -16.18 -12.56 -5.04
CA LEU A 160 -17.40 -12.95 -4.32
C LEU A 160 -17.95 -14.34 -4.71
N ASN A 161 -17.55 -14.88 -5.85
CA ASN A 161 -17.96 -16.20 -6.31
C ASN A 161 -17.02 -17.32 -5.83
N THR A 162 -16.01 -16.98 -5.05
CA THR A 162 -15.00 -17.90 -4.52
C THR A 162 -15.50 -18.52 -3.22
N TYR A 163 -15.33 -19.83 -3.07
CA TYR A 163 -15.80 -20.59 -1.92
C TYR A 163 -14.65 -21.19 -1.11
N ASN A 164 -13.53 -21.47 -1.75
CA ASN A 164 -12.35 -22.03 -1.10
C ASN A 164 -11.43 -20.93 -0.59
N PHE A 165 -10.71 -21.22 0.48
CA PHE A 165 -9.70 -20.29 0.99
C PHE A 165 -8.37 -20.57 0.29
N LEU A 166 -7.62 -19.50 0.05
CA LEU A 166 -6.27 -19.60 -0.49
C LEU A 166 -5.31 -20.13 0.58
N SER A 167 -4.43 -21.01 0.16
CA SER A 167 -3.26 -21.45 0.92
C SER A 167 -2.03 -20.64 0.51
N LEU A 168 -0.93 -20.77 1.25
CA LEU A 168 0.34 -20.13 0.87
C LEU A 168 0.94 -20.71 -0.41
N GLU A 169 0.62 -21.93 -0.76
CA GLU A 169 1.09 -22.62 -1.97
C GLU A 169 0.50 -21.98 -3.24
N ASP A 170 -0.69 -21.37 -3.12
CA ASP A 170 -1.36 -20.69 -4.23
C ASP A 170 -0.72 -19.33 -4.57
N ILE A 171 0.12 -18.80 -3.68
CA ILE A 171 0.64 -17.44 -3.80
C ILE A 171 2.03 -17.45 -4.44
N PRO A 172 2.17 -16.98 -5.70
CA PRO A 172 3.45 -16.92 -6.34
C PRO A 172 4.37 -15.88 -5.68
N VAL A 173 5.63 -16.21 -5.58
CA VAL A 173 6.68 -15.35 -5.01
C VAL A 173 7.61 -14.90 -6.12
N GLN A 174 7.76 -13.59 -6.28
CA GLN A 174 8.81 -13.02 -7.11
C GLN A 174 9.99 -12.63 -6.21
N ARG A 175 11.06 -13.44 -6.23
CA ARG A 175 12.26 -13.14 -5.45
C ARG A 175 13.26 -12.38 -6.30
N ASP A 176 13.75 -11.26 -5.78
CA ASP A 176 14.85 -10.50 -6.33
C ASP A 176 15.81 -10.04 -5.21
N MET A 177 16.93 -9.43 -5.61
CA MET A 177 17.94 -8.95 -4.66
C MET A 177 17.42 -7.96 -3.60
N PHE A 178 16.26 -7.31 -3.84
CA PHE A 178 15.67 -6.37 -2.90
C PHE A 178 14.72 -7.05 -1.92
N SER A 179 13.99 -8.07 -2.36
CA SER A 179 13.12 -8.86 -1.49
C SER A 179 13.93 -9.72 -0.50
N GLU A 180 15.15 -10.09 -0.85
CA GLU A 180 16.05 -10.86 0.00
C GLU A 180 16.90 -9.98 0.96
N SER A 181 17.05 -8.69 0.64
CA SER A 181 17.81 -7.76 1.50
C SER A 181 17.10 -7.51 2.83
N GLU A 182 17.76 -7.71 3.95
CA GLU A 182 17.26 -7.35 5.28
C GLU A 182 17.19 -5.84 5.50
N SER A 183 18.02 -5.07 4.80
CA SER A 183 18.11 -3.62 4.96
C SER A 183 17.17 -2.90 3.99
N TYR A 184 16.23 -2.11 4.54
CA TYR A 184 15.45 -1.16 3.79
C TYR A 184 16.04 0.24 3.91
N ASN A 185 16.67 0.74 2.85
CA ASN A 185 17.28 2.07 2.83
C ASN A 185 16.66 2.93 1.71
N PRO A 186 15.49 3.53 1.94
CA PRO A 186 14.79 4.33 0.95
C PRO A 186 15.51 5.65 0.67
N ILE A 187 15.28 6.22 -0.51
CA ILE A 187 15.65 7.60 -0.78
C ILE A 187 14.75 8.50 0.07
N GLN A 188 15.37 9.27 0.94
CA GLN A 188 14.65 10.20 1.81
C GLN A 188 14.36 11.51 1.07
N PRO A 189 13.19 12.12 1.30
CA PRO A 189 12.88 13.44 0.77
C PRO A 189 13.82 14.51 1.31
N VAL A 190 14.23 15.44 0.44
CA VAL A 190 14.94 16.66 0.81
C VAL A 190 13.92 17.72 1.22
N PHE A 191 14.30 18.58 2.18
CA PHE A 191 13.49 19.72 2.63
C PHE A 191 14.26 21.03 2.44
N ILE A 192 13.59 22.03 1.89
CA ILE A 192 14.10 23.39 1.73
C ILE A 192 13.20 24.34 2.55
N SER A 193 13.75 24.87 3.65
CA SER A 193 13.02 25.70 4.61
C SER A 193 12.50 27.00 4.00
N GLU A 194 13.29 27.62 3.13
CA GLU A 194 12.97 28.89 2.47
C GLU A 194 11.75 28.83 1.53
N LYS A 195 11.40 27.63 1.10
CA LYS A 195 10.20 27.38 0.28
C LYS A 195 8.99 26.98 1.11
N CYS A 196 9.16 26.75 2.41
CA CYS A 196 8.11 26.23 3.26
C CYS A 196 7.14 27.32 3.71
N THR A 197 5.87 27.19 3.37
CA THR A 197 4.78 28.06 3.84
C THR A 197 4.16 27.62 5.15
N HIS A 198 4.75 26.65 5.85
CA HIS A 198 4.27 26.09 7.12
C HIS A 198 2.81 25.62 7.11
N CYS A 199 2.31 25.13 5.96
CA CYS A 199 0.94 24.63 5.80
C CYS A 199 0.64 23.32 6.56
N ARG A 200 1.64 22.66 7.17
CA ARG A 200 1.56 21.45 7.99
C ARG A 200 1.04 20.18 7.27
N ILE A 201 0.82 20.23 5.95
CA ILE A 201 0.28 19.08 5.21
C ILE A 201 1.24 17.88 5.27
N CYS A 202 2.55 18.10 5.13
CA CYS A 202 3.55 17.04 5.16
C CYS A 202 3.61 16.31 6.52
N SER A 203 3.46 17.03 7.62
CA SER A 203 3.37 16.46 8.97
C SER A 203 2.11 15.61 9.13
N LYS A 204 0.93 16.15 8.79
CA LYS A 204 -0.37 15.43 8.84
C LYS A 204 -0.43 14.19 7.96
N ARG A 205 0.32 14.19 6.85
CA ARG A 205 0.34 13.08 5.88
C ARG A 205 1.45 12.06 6.13
N CYS A 206 2.34 12.32 7.09
CA CYS A 206 3.43 11.39 7.39
C CYS A 206 2.91 10.19 8.20
N PRO A 207 2.90 8.96 7.62
CA PRO A 207 2.38 7.79 8.33
C PRO A 207 3.29 7.34 9.48
N MET A 208 4.48 7.94 9.61
CA MET A 208 5.46 7.65 10.66
C MET A 208 5.54 8.73 11.73
N ASN A 209 4.78 9.85 11.61
CA ASN A 209 4.81 10.99 12.53
C ASN A 209 6.21 11.61 12.77
N ILE A 210 7.09 11.56 11.76
CA ILE A 210 8.50 11.98 11.88
C ILE A 210 8.77 13.39 11.34
N ILE A 211 7.73 14.15 11.02
CA ILE A 211 7.83 15.51 10.49
C ILE A 211 7.19 16.47 11.50
N SER A 212 7.97 17.47 11.96
CA SER A 212 7.48 18.51 12.86
C SER A 212 6.39 19.35 12.19
N ALA A 213 5.29 19.57 12.89
CA ALA A 213 4.20 20.45 12.44
C ALA A 213 4.59 21.94 12.50
N GLU A 214 5.55 22.30 13.33
CA GLU A 214 6.01 23.68 13.49
C GLU A 214 7.00 24.07 12.44
N THR A 215 8.05 23.27 12.24
CA THR A 215 9.15 23.61 11.34
C THR A 215 9.00 23.03 9.94
N GLY A 216 8.13 22.02 9.76
CA GLY A 216 8.06 21.26 8.51
C GLY A 216 9.27 20.36 8.25
N ASN A 217 10.27 20.34 9.14
CA ASN A 217 11.46 19.51 9.03
C ASN A 217 11.28 18.17 9.77
N TRP A 218 12.29 17.32 9.75
CA TRP A 218 12.34 16.13 10.60
C TRP A 218 12.31 16.52 12.07
N VAL A 219 11.60 15.73 12.88
CA VAL A 219 11.55 15.96 14.34
C VAL A 219 12.98 15.92 14.92
N ASN A 220 13.78 14.94 14.50
CA ASN A 220 15.20 14.83 14.82
C ASN A 220 15.89 13.88 13.83
N LYS A 221 17.21 13.69 13.96
CA LYS A 221 18.01 12.82 13.08
C LYS A 221 17.61 11.34 13.18
N GLU A 222 17.24 10.87 14.36
CA GLU A 222 16.81 9.48 14.57
C GLU A 222 15.44 9.23 13.93
N ALA A 223 14.51 10.17 14.06
CA ALA A 223 13.21 10.11 13.39
C ALA A 223 13.37 10.04 11.86
N MET A 224 14.34 10.76 11.29
CA MET A 224 14.63 10.69 9.85
C MET A 224 14.97 9.28 9.39
N LYS A 225 15.67 8.47 10.21
CA LYS A 225 16.02 7.07 9.89
C LYS A 225 14.81 6.15 9.79
N GLN A 226 13.68 6.53 10.42
CA GLN A 226 12.42 5.79 10.35
C GLN A 226 11.61 6.09 9.08
N CYS A 227 12.13 6.93 8.18
CA CYS A 227 11.45 7.27 6.93
C CYS A 227 11.34 6.05 6.01
N ILE A 228 10.12 5.65 5.69
CA ILE A 228 9.81 4.53 4.80
C ILE A 228 9.80 4.89 3.31
N GLY A 229 10.19 6.11 2.93
CA GLY A 229 10.27 6.54 1.53
C GLY A 229 8.94 6.54 0.76
N CYS A 230 7.82 6.70 1.45
CA CYS A 230 6.47 6.63 0.84
C CYS A 230 6.10 7.84 -0.04
N MET A 231 6.89 8.89 -0.01
CA MET A 231 6.72 10.14 -0.77
C MET A 231 5.41 10.91 -0.51
N ALA A 232 4.63 10.60 0.52
CA ALA A 232 3.41 11.33 0.86
C ALA A 232 3.67 12.82 1.12
N CYS A 233 4.77 13.16 1.80
CA CYS A 233 5.14 14.54 2.07
C CYS A 233 5.61 15.30 0.82
N VAL A 234 6.13 14.59 -0.19
CA VAL A 234 6.54 15.16 -1.49
C VAL A 234 5.31 15.41 -2.35
N SER A 235 4.48 14.39 -2.57
CA SER A 235 3.33 14.46 -3.46
C SER A 235 2.25 15.47 -3.01
N ASN A 236 2.22 15.80 -1.71
CA ASN A 236 1.27 16.77 -1.15
C ASN A 236 1.88 18.16 -0.88
N CYS A 237 3.16 18.38 -1.19
CA CYS A 237 3.79 19.70 -1.01
C CYS A 237 3.55 20.60 -2.23
N LYS A 238 2.60 21.53 -2.12
CA LYS A 238 2.26 22.45 -3.20
C LYS A 238 3.41 23.39 -3.57
N ASP A 239 4.17 23.83 -2.57
CA ASP A 239 5.28 24.77 -2.73
C ASP A 239 6.60 24.09 -3.10
N LYS A 240 6.58 22.75 -3.28
CA LYS A 240 7.76 21.93 -3.59
C LYS A 240 8.93 22.17 -2.62
N ALA A 241 8.61 22.55 -1.37
CA ALA A 241 9.58 22.61 -0.29
C ALA A 241 10.10 21.23 0.11
N ARG A 242 9.31 20.17 -0.19
CA ARG A 242 9.75 18.77 -0.10
C ARG A 242 9.79 18.16 -1.49
N PHE A 243 10.90 17.50 -1.81
CA PHE A 243 11.10 16.84 -3.10
C PHE A 243 12.06 15.65 -2.93
N VAL A 244 12.06 14.76 -3.89
CA VAL A 244 13.02 13.66 -3.93
C VAL A 244 14.19 14.01 -4.84
N ARG A 245 15.41 13.81 -4.36
CA ARG A 245 16.65 14.04 -5.12
C ARG A 245 17.57 12.84 -5.01
N ALA A 246 18.01 12.35 -6.14
CA ALA A 246 19.08 11.38 -6.22
C ALA A 246 20.35 12.10 -6.76
N ASN A 247 21.50 11.85 -6.13
CA ASN A 247 22.77 12.24 -6.72
C ASN A 247 23.03 11.43 -8.00
N PHE A 248 24.02 11.83 -8.79
CA PHE A 248 24.30 11.24 -10.10
C PHE A 248 24.44 9.72 -10.03
N GLY A 249 25.22 9.18 -9.08
CA GLY A 249 25.40 7.73 -8.91
C GLY A 249 24.11 7.00 -8.58
N LYS A 250 23.33 7.51 -7.59
CA LYS A 250 22.02 6.94 -7.24
C LYS A 250 21.04 7.01 -8.42
N ARG A 251 21.08 8.07 -9.21
CA ARG A 251 20.23 8.20 -10.41
C ARG A 251 20.57 7.17 -11.49
N LEU A 252 21.87 6.87 -11.70
CA LEU A 252 22.30 5.83 -12.63
C LEU A 252 21.84 4.44 -12.15
N ILE A 253 22.00 4.15 -10.87
CA ILE A 253 21.55 2.88 -10.27
C ILE A 253 20.03 2.75 -10.42
N LEU A 254 19.26 3.78 -10.07
CA LEU A 254 17.80 3.77 -10.27
C LEU A 254 17.40 3.59 -11.72
N LYS A 255 18.09 4.28 -12.65
CA LYS A 255 17.82 4.13 -14.09
C LYS A 255 18.07 2.70 -14.54
N TYR A 256 19.13 2.06 -14.08
CA TYR A 256 19.42 0.66 -14.39
C TYR A 256 18.34 -0.28 -13.83
N ILE A 257 18.01 -0.15 -12.54
CA ILE A 257 17.04 -0.99 -11.84
C ILE A 257 15.63 -0.84 -12.43
N LEU A 258 15.24 0.39 -12.77
CA LEU A 258 13.90 0.71 -13.26
C LEU A 258 13.77 0.71 -14.78
N LYS A 259 14.85 0.42 -15.53
CA LYS A 259 14.85 0.44 -17.00
C LYS A 259 13.74 -0.41 -17.61
N LYS A 260 13.61 -1.65 -17.18
CA LYS A 260 12.56 -2.56 -17.69
C LYS A 260 11.17 -2.04 -17.30
N ALA A 261 11.00 -1.61 -16.07
CA ALA A 261 9.74 -1.10 -15.54
C ALA A 261 9.30 0.23 -16.18
N SER A 262 10.22 1.03 -16.73
CA SER A 262 9.90 2.30 -17.40
C SER A 262 9.35 2.12 -18.82
N VAL A 263 9.58 0.98 -19.47
CA VAL A 263 9.16 0.72 -20.85
C VAL A 263 8.10 -0.37 -20.98
N GLN A 264 8.08 -1.35 -20.09
CA GLN A 264 7.15 -2.46 -20.15
C GLN A 264 5.99 -2.26 -19.17
N ARG A 265 4.75 -2.20 -19.70
CA ARG A 265 3.55 -2.20 -18.85
C ARG A 265 3.39 -3.60 -18.22
N GLN A 266 3.33 -3.64 -16.89
CA GLN A 266 2.93 -4.83 -16.16
C GLN A 266 1.41 -4.87 -16.00
N GLU A 267 0.87 -6.08 -15.85
CA GLU A 267 -0.54 -6.34 -15.67
C GLU A 267 -0.82 -6.90 -14.27
N PRO A 268 -2.03 -6.69 -13.73
CA PRO A 268 -2.42 -7.30 -12.47
C PRO A 268 -2.33 -8.83 -12.50
N LEU A 269 -1.92 -9.42 -11.39
CA LEU A 269 -2.07 -10.83 -11.11
C LEU A 269 -3.24 -11.01 -10.15
N THR A 270 -4.16 -11.90 -10.46
CA THR A 270 -5.34 -12.21 -9.62
C THR A 270 -5.39 -13.71 -9.35
N ILE A 271 -5.69 -14.09 -8.11
CA ILE A 271 -5.66 -15.44 -7.60
C ILE A 271 -6.94 -15.70 -6.83
N PHE A 272 -7.66 -16.76 -7.19
CA PHE A 272 -8.83 -17.31 -6.52
C PHE A 272 -8.99 -18.79 -6.88
N HIS A 273 -9.75 -19.52 -6.04
CA HIS A 273 -10.16 -20.92 -6.29
C HIS A 273 -11.63 -21.03 -6.65
#